data_192a05b4a10f2380a724d378fbdccdf1
#
_entry.id   192a05b4a10f2380a724d378fbdccdf1
#
_cell.length_a   1.000
_cell.length_b   1.000
_cell.length_c   1.000
_cell.angle_alpha   90.00
_cell.angle_beta   90.00
_cell.angle_gamma   90.00
#
_symmetry.space_group_name_H-M   'P 1'
#
loop_
_entity.id
_entity.type
_entity.pdbx_description
1 polymer ?
#
loop_
_entity_poly.entity_id
_entity_poly.type
_entity_poly.pdbx_seq_one_letter_code
_entity_poly.pdbx_strand_id
1 'polypeptide(L)'
;MTVLTIILGVILIIGGICCIFTPFATFLAAGYIIGIMLFIYGIIALIRAIQTKGGAFAYITSILAIIVGFIAIFRPGGTLVIDSLILIFMAIWFLVQGVISLVMSIKNRKENPTWGLGVAAGIFGIVAGIICIINPYVQAFATGILIAIFLIECGFSLITFGSIFGSITSRRDK
;
A
#
# COMPACT_ATOMS: atom_id res chain seq x y z
N MET A 1 17.44 -21.82 3.91
CA MET A 1 16.81 -20.59 3.39
C MET A 1 15.45 -20.89 2.76
N THR A 2 15.35 -21.86 1.86
CA THR A 2 14.12 -22.20 1.11
C THR A 2 12.90 -22.54 1.99
N VAL A 3 13.09 -23.33 3.05
CA VAL A 3 11.99 -23.72 3.97
C VAL A 3 11.42 -22.51 4.71
N LEU A 4 12.27 -21.60 5.14
CA LEU A 4 11.84 -20.37 5.83
C LEU A 4 10.98 -19.48 4.92
N THR A 5 11.35 -19.34 3.65
CA THR A 5 10.61 -18.54 2.66
C THR A 5 9.23 -19.13 2.39
N ILE A 6 9.14 -20.47 2.31
CA ILE A 6 7.86 -21.17 2.13
C ILE A 6 6.96 -20.99 3.37
N ILE A 7 7.51 -21.17 4.57
CA ILE A 7 6.77 -20.96 5.82
C ILE A 7 6.22 -19.52 5.92
N LEU A 8 7.06 -18.53 5.63
CA LEU A 8 6.64 -17.12 5.57
C LEU A 8 5.53 -16.89 4.55
N GLY A 9 5.64 -17.49 3.36
CA GLY A 9 4.61 -17.39 2.34
C GLY A 9 3.26 -17.96 2.79
N VAL A 10 3.28 -19.12 3.45
CA VAL A 10 2.05 -19.74 4.00
C VAL A 10 1.44 -18.87 5.09
N ILE A 11 2.24 -18.32 5.99
CA ILE A 11 1.77 -17.41 7.05
C ILE A 11 1.11 -16.16 6.44
N LEU A 12 1.69 -15.58 5.39
CA LEU A 12 1.13 -14.42 4.70
C LEU A 12 -0.20 -14.75 4.01
N ILE A 13 -0.33 -15.92 3.40
CA ILE A 13 -1.60 -16.36 2.80
C ILE A 13 -2.69 -16.50 3.85
N ILE A 14 -2.39 -17.20 4.96
CA ILE A 14 -3.35 -17.37 6.06
C ILE A 14 -3.72 -16.00 6.66
N GLY A 15 -2.73 -15.12 6.90
CA GLY A 15 -2.96 -13.77 7.36
C GLY A 15 -3.84 -12.95 6.41
N GLY A 16 -3.57 -13.02 5.10
CA GLY A 16 -4.37 -12.36 4.07
C GLY A 16 -5.83 -12.87 4.03
N ILE A 17 -6.04 -14.16 4.17
CA ILE A 17 -7.40 -14.73 4.27
C ILE A 17 -8.13 -14.22 5.52
N CYS A 18 -7.47 -14.17 6.68
CA CYS A 18 -8.05 -13.60 7.89
C CYS A 18 -8.40 -12.11 7.72
N CYS A 19 -7.56 -11.35 7.02
CA CYS A 19 -7.78 -9.94 6.72
C CYS A 19 -9.01 -9.69 5.82
N ILE A 20 -9.40 -10.63 4.94
CA ILE A 20 -10.62 -10.52 4.13
C ILE A 20 -11.88 -10.50 5.03
N PHE A 21 -11.87 -11.22 6.15
CA PHE A 21 -13.01 -11.23 7.08
C PHE A 21 -13.11 -9.99 7.95
N THR A 22 -12.01 -9.23 8.09
CA THR A 22 -11.94 -8.03 8.93
C THR A 22 -11.29 -6.85 8.20
N PRO A 23 -11.82 -6.41 7.06
CA PRO A 23 -11.14 -5.44 6.19
C PRO A 23 -10.96 -4.07 6.85
N PHE A 24 -11.92 -3.64 7.67
CA PHE A 24 -11.80 -2.37 8.39
C PHE A 24 -10.68 -2.40 9.46
N ALA A 25 -10.59 -3.50 10.21
CA ALA A 25 -9.50 -3.69 11.17
C ALA A 25 -8.13 -3.79 10.48
N THR A 26 -8.08 -4.42 9.31
CA THR A 26 -6.87 -4.51 8.47
C THR A 26 -6.41 -3.13 8.02
N PHE A 27 -7.34 -2.27 7.58
CA PHE A 27 -7.03 -0.90 7.21
C PHE A 27 -6.47 -0.10 8.39
N LEU A 28 -7.11 -0.15 9.57
CA LEU A 28 -6.62 0.53 10.78
C LEU A 28 -5.25 0.00 11.23
N ALA A 29 -5.03 -1.31 11.15
CA ALA A 29 -3.74 -1.92 11.48
C ALA A 29 -2.64 -1.45 10.53
N ALA A 30 -2.94 -1.28 9.23
CA ALA A 30 -2.01 -0.72 8.27
C ALA A 30 -1.61 0.72 8.61
N GLY A 31 -2.57 1.57 9.01
CA GLY A 31 -2.31 2.93 9.48
C GLY A 31 -1.40 2.95 10.71
N TYR A 32 -1.61 2.01 11.65
CA TYR A 32 -0.74 1.87 12.81
C TYR A 32 0.70 1.47 12.45
N ILE A 33 0.87 0.52 11.54
CA ILE A 33 2.19 0.10 11.05
C ILE A 33 2.89 1.26 10.35
N ILE A 34 2.18 2.00 9.51
CA ILE A 34 2.71 3.19 8.82
C ILE A 34 3.12 4.26 9.85
N GLY A 35 2.33 4.46 10.91
CA GLY A 35 2.67 5.38 12.01
C GLY A 35 3.99 5.02 12.69
N ILE A 36 4.21 3.73 13.00
CA ILE A 36 5.47 3.24 13.58
C ILE A 36 6.63 3.46 12.60
N MET A 37 6.45 3.11 11.32
CA MET A 37 7.49 3.32 10.31
C MET A 37 7.83 4.81 10.12
N LEU A 38 6.82 5.67 10.16
CA LEU A 38 7.02 7.12 10.05
C LEU A 38 7.78 7.68 11.25
N PHE A 39 7.52 7.17 12.46
CA PHE A 39 8.24 7.54 13.67
C PHE A 39 9.72 7.16 13.58
N ILE A 40 10.02 5.90 13.21
CA ILE A 40 11.39 5.41 13.04
C ILE A 40 12.10 6.19 11.93
N TYR A 41 11.44 6.39 10.79
CA TYR A 41 11.96 7.16 9.67
C TYR A 41 12.28 8.61 10.09
N GLY A 42 11.40 9.26 10.86
CA GLY A 42 11.60 10.62 11.35
C GLY A 42 12.86 10.74 12.22
N ILE A 43 13.11 9.77 13.10
CA ILE A 43 14.33 9.73 13.93
C ILE A 43 15.58 9.57 13.05
N ILE A 44 15.58 8.62 12.12
CA ILE A 44 16.71 8.39 11.22
C ILE A 44 16.97 9.61 10.34
N ALA A 45 15.91 10.23 9.80
CA ALA A 45 15.99 11.41 8.97
C ALA A 45 16.54 12.62 9.75
N LEU A 46 16.16 12.77 11.03
CA LEU A 46 16.70 13.82 11.89
C LEU A 46 18.19 13.64 12.14
N ILE A 47 18.62 12.41 12.46
CA ILE A 47 20.03 12.08 12.66
C ILE A 47 20.85 12.42 11.39
N ARG A 48 20.33 12.03 10.22
CA ARG A 48 20.95 12.35 8.92
C ARG A 48 21.02 13.86 8.68
N ALA A 49 19.94 14.59 8.94
CA ALA A 49 19.89 16.04 8.77
C ALA A 49 20.96 16.74 9.63
N ILE A 50 21.21 16.26 10.84
CA ILE A 50 22.27 16.77 11.74
C ILE A 50 23.66 16.45 11.18
N GLN A 51 23.89 15.22 10.71
CA GLN A 51 25.20 14.78 10.21
C GLN A 51 25.60 15.47 8.89
N THR A 52 24.62 15.65 7.99
CA THR A 52 24.85 16.27 6.67
C THR A 52 24.72 17.78 6.67
N LYS A 53 24.46 18.43 7.84
CA LYS A 53 24.11 19.86 7.94
C LYS A 53 23.02 20.24 6.94
N GLY A 54 21.98 19.38 6.85
CA GLY A 54 20.88 19.53 5.91
C GLY A 54 20.18 20.87 6.02
N GLY A 55 19.56 21.34 4.93
CA GLY A 55 18.81 22.59 4.93
C GLY A 55 17.60 22.54 5.89
N ALA A 56 17.06 23.73 6.21
CA ALA A 56 15.91 23.88 7.13
C ALA A 56 14.73 22.94 6.79
N PHE A 57 14.51 22.65 5.52
CA PHE A 57 13.46 21.74 5.05
C PHE A 57 13.65 20.30 5.57
N ALA A 58 14.89 19.80 5.63
CA ALA A 58 15.18 18.47 6.14
C ALA A 58 14.87 18.35 7.64
N TYR A 59 15.15 19.36 8.42
CA TYR A 59 14.81 19.40 9.85
C TYR A 59 13.29 19.45 10.06
N ILE A 60 12.60 20.33 9.33
CA ILE A 60 11.14 20.49 9.46
C ILE A 60 10.42 19.17 9.12
N THR A 61 10.78 18.53 8.00
CA THR A 61 10.15 17.26 7.59
C THR A 61 10.42 16.13 8.57
N SER A 62 11.64 16.05 9.13
CA SER A 62 12.00 15.04 10.13
C SER A 62 11.23 15.22 11.43
N ILE A 63 11.14 16.45 11.94
CA ILE A 63 10.39 16.77 13.16
C ILE A 63 8.90 16.49 12.95
N LEU A 64 8.34 16.89 11.80
CA LEU A 64 6.94 16.63 11.47
C LEU A 64 6.65 15.12 11.44
N ALA A 65 7.51 14.33 10.82
CA ALA A 65 7.39 12.88 10.76
C ALA A 65 7.42 12.24 12.16
N ILE A 66 8.29 12.71 13.07
CA ILE A 66 8.35 12.24 14.45
C ILE A 66 7.05 12.58 15.19
N ILE A 67 6.56 13.81 15.09
CA ILE A 67 5.34 14.25 15.78
C ILE A 67 4.14 13.44 15.31
N VAL A 68 3.95 13.29 13.99
CA VAL A 68 2.84 12.54 13.41
C VAL A 68 2.92 11.06 13.80
N GLY A 69 4.11 10.45 13.71
CA GLY A 69 4.32 9.06 14.11
C GLY A 69 4.09 8.84 15.60
N PHE A 70 4.52 9.77 16.46
CA PHE A 70 4.29 9.72 17.90
C PHE A 70 2.79 9.78 18.25
N ILE A 71 2.05 10.71 17.63
CA ILE A 71 0.61 10.85 17.83
C ILE A 71 -0.11 9.56 17.39
N ALA A 72 0.31 8.96 16.27
CA ALA A 72 -0.27 7.72 15.78
C ALA A 72 -0.12 6.55 16.76
N ILE A 73 1.03 6.45 17.45
CA ILE A 73 1.32 5.35 18.37
C ILE A 73 0.65 5.51 19.72
N PHE A 74 0.73 6.71 20.30
CA PHE A 74 0.40 6.92 21.72
C PHE A 74 -1.02 7.41 21.98
N ARG A 75 -1.76 7.86 20.96
CA ARG A 75 -3.12 8.35 21.16
C ARG A 75 -4.14 7.35 20.63
N PRO A 76 -5.16 6.93 21.43
CA PRO A 76 -6.28 6.14 20.90
C PRO A 76 -6.96 6.94 19.78
N GLY A 77 -6.96 6.39 18.57
CA GLY A 77 -7.46 7.11 17.38
C GLY A 77 -6.45 8.05 16.70
N GLY A 78 -5.19 8.10 17.13
CA GLY A 78 -4.14 8.90 16.47
C GLY A 78 -3.87 8.46 15.03
N THR A 79 -4.10 7.19 14.71
CA THR A 79 -4.04 6.66 13.34
C THR A 79 -5.11 7.24 12.44
N LEU A 80 -6.27 7.67 12.98
CA LEU A 80 -7.38 8.20 12.19
C LEU A 80 -6.97 9.41 11.33
N VAL A 81 -6.02 10.21 11.80
CA VAL A 81 -5.50 11.35 11.01
C VAL A 81 -4.69 10.84 9.82
N ILE A 82 -3.79 9.87 10.05
CA ILE A 82 -2.99 9.25 8.99
C ILE A 82 -3.92 8.51 8.04
N ASP A 83 -4.85 7.72 8.57
CA ASP A 83 -5.83 6.97 7.80
C ASP A 83 -6.68 7.90 6.92
N SER A 84 -7.14 9.03 7.45
CA SER A 84 -7.92 10.03 6.68
C SER A 84 -7.08 10.66 5.56
N LEU A 85 -5.82 10.98 5.81
CA LEU A 85 -4.93 11.51 4.78
C LEU A 85 -4.67 10.48 3.66
N ILE A 86 -4.47 9.21 4.03
CA ILE A 86 -4.30 8.11 3.07
C ILE A 86 -5.57 7.97 2.22
N LEU A 87 -6.75 8.00 2.83
CA LEU A 87 -8.02 7.89 2.12
C LEU A 87 -8.21 9.03 1.11
N ILE A 88 -7.97 10.29 1.52
CA ILE A 88 -8.08 11.44 0.63
C ILE A 88 -7.09 11.32 -0.53
N PHE A 89 -5.83 10.98 -0.24
CA PHE A 89 -4.82 10.80 -1.26
C PHE A 89 -5.17 9.70 -2.26
N MET A 90 -5.65 8.56 -1.77
CA MET A 90 -6.10 7.45 -2.62
C MET A 90 -7.31 7.83 -3.48
N ALA A 91 -8.28 8.56 -2.93
CA ALA A 91 -9.45 9.02 -3.69
C ALA A 91 -9.05 9.94 -4.86
N ILE A 92 -8.15 10.91 -4.59
CA ILE A 92 -7.60 11.79 -5.63
C ILE A 92 -6.82 10.95 -6.66
N TRP A 93 -6.02 9.99 -6.21
CA TRP A 93 -5.26 9.11 -7.09
C TRP A 93 -6.18 8.31 -8.03
N PHE A 94 -7.26 7.71 -7.53
CA PHE A 94 -8.24 7.00 -8.35
C PHE A 94 -8.91 7.90 -9.38
N LEU A 95 -9.26 9.14 -9.02
CA LEU A 95 -9.81 10.11 -9.95
C LEU A 95 -8.81 10.44 -11.08
N VAL A 96 -7.58 10.76 -10.72
CA VAL A 96 -6.53 11.10 -11.68
C VAL A 96 -6.25 9.92 -12.62
N GLN A 97 -6.10 8.72 -12.06
CA GLN A 97 -5.88 7.50 -12.86
C GLN A 97 -7.07 7.19 -13.77
N GLY A 98 -8.30 7.37 -13.28
CA GLY A 98 -9.51 7.20 -14.08
C GLY A 98 -9.55 8.16 -15.28
N VAL A 99 -9.25 9.44 -15.07
CA VAL A 99 -9.19 10.44 -16.13
C VAL A 99 -8.06 10.13 -17.13
N ILE A 100 -6.87 9.80 -16.65
CA ILE A 100 -5.73 9.44 -17.52
C ILE A 100 -6.07 8.22 -18.37
N SER A 101 -6.62 7.16 -17.76
CA SER A 101 -7.02 5.93 -18.45
C SER A 101 -8.06 6.22 -19.53
N LEU A 102 -9.06 7.04 -19.24
CA LEU A 102 -10.08 7.44 -20.19
C LEU A 102 -9.48 8.20 -21.37
N VAL A 103 -8.70 9.23 -21.10
CA VAL A 103 -8.08 10.07 -22.14
C VAL A 103 -7.13 9.26 -23.04
N MET A 104 -6.27 8.43 -22.43
CA MET A 104 -5.34 7.58 -23.17
C MET A 104 -6.06 6.54 -24.04
N SER A 105 -7.12 5.93 -23.53
CA SER A 105 -7.90 4.94 -24.27
C SER A 105 -8.62 5.54 -25.46
N ILE A 106 -9.15 6.75 -25.33
CA ILE A 106 -9.79 7.47 -26.45
C ILE A 106 -8.73 7.89 -27.49
N LYS A 107 -7.58 8.40 -27.03
CA LYS A 107 -6.51 8.85 -27.92
C LYS A 107 -5.91 7.69 -28.73
N ASN A 108 -5.71 6.54 -28.11
CA ASN A 108 -5.09 5.36 -28.74
C ASN A 108 -6.12 4.40 -29.36
N ARG A 109 -7.36 4.85 -29.60
CA ARG A 109 -8.45 4.04 -30.16
C ARG A 109 -8.10 3.34 -31.48
N LYS A 110 -7.27 3.97 -32.32
CA LYS A 110 -6.91 3.43 -33.65
C LYS A 110 -5.83 2.36 -33.58
N GLU A 111 -4.99 2.35 -32.55
CA GLU A 111 -3.83 1.46 -32.41
C GLU A 111 -4.08 0.26 -31.51
N ASN A 112 -5.04 0.37 -30.58
CA ASN A 112 -5.31 -0.67 -29.58
C ASN A 112 -6.69 -1.31 -29.79
N PRO A 113 -6.80 -2.61 -30.09
CA PRO A 113 -8.08 -3.29 -30.19
C PRO A 113 -8.86 -3.34 -28.86
N THR A 114 -8.18 -3.17 -27.71
CA THR A 114 -8.76 -3.20 -26.37
C THR A 114 -9.11 -1.82 -25.81
N TRP A 115 -9.18 -0.78 -26.65
CA TRP A 115 -9.50 0.60 -26.21
C TRP A 115 -10.80 0.70 -25.40
N GLY A 116 -11.80 -0.13 -25.72
CA GLY A 116 -13.08 -0.15 -25.00
C GLY A 116 -12.95 -0.57 -23.53
N LEU A 117 -12.05 -1.55 -23.24
CA LEU A 117 -11.76 -1.94 -21.86
C LEU A 117 -11.07 -0.81 -21.07
N GLY A 118 -10.18 -0.07 -21.73
CA GLY A 118 -9.53 1.08 -21.10
C GLY A 118 -10.50 2.23 -20.83
N VAL A 119 -11.46 2.47 -21.72
CA VAL A 119 -12.56 3.43 -21.48
C VAL A 119 -13.44 2.99 -20.31
N ALA A 120 -13.85 1.72 -20.27
CA ALA A 120 -14.64 1.17 -19.17
C ALA A 120 -13.88 1.27 -17.84
N ALA A 121 -12.61 0.93 -17.80
CA ALA A 121 -11.76 1.07 -16.63
C ALA A 121 -11.60 2.53 -16.17
N GLY A 122 -11.47 3.46 -17.13
CA GLY A 122 -11.41 4.90 -16.85
C GLY A 122 -12.69 5.43 -16.21
N ILE A 123 -13.86 5.08 -16.77
CA ILE A 123 -15.16 5.45 -16.21
C ILE A 123 -15.33 4.85 -14.81
N PHE A 124 -15.00 3.56 -14.64
CA PHE A 124 -15.07 2.90 -13.34
C PHE A 124 -14.16 3.56 -12.31
N GLY A 125 -12.93 3.94 -12.69
CA GLY A 125 -11.99 4.66 -11.82
C GLY A 125 -12.51 6.02 -11.37
N ILE A 126 -13.16 6.80 -12.27
CA ILE A 126 -13.75 8.08 -11.92
C ILE A 126 -14.94 7.91 -10.96
N VAL A 127 -15.83 6.97 -11.25
CA VAL A 127 -17.00 6.68 -10.40
C VAL A 127 -16.55 6.18 -9.02
N ALA A 128 -15.59 5.27 -8.99
CA ALA A 128 -14.99 4.78 -7.74
C ALA A 128 -14.35 5.93 -6.93
N GLY A 129 -13.57 6.80 -7.57
CA GLY A 129 -12.97 7.96 -6.92
C GLY A 129 -14.00 8.91 -6.32
N ILE A 130 -15.10 9.18 -7.01
CA ILE A 130 -16.21 10.01 -6.50
C ILE A 130 -16.88 9.35 -5.30
N ILE A 131 -17.19 8.05 -5.38
CA ILE A 131 -17.79 7.28 -4.27
C ILE A 131 -16.85 7.30 -3.04
N CYS A 132 -15.55 7.17 -3.25
CA CYS A 132 -14.55 7.22 -2.20
C CYS A 132 -14.52 8.57 -1.47
N ILE A 133 -14.69 9.68 -2.19
CA ILE A 133 -14.77 11.02 -1.56
C ILE A 133 -16.04 11.18 -0.74
N ILE A 134 -17.17 10.69 -1.26
CA ILE A 134 -18.47 10.84 -0.59
C ILE A 134 -18.58 9.94 0.64
N ASN A 135 -17.98 8.74 0.58
CA ASN A 135 -18.11 7.73 1.64
C ASN A 135 -16.75 7.13 2.01
N PRO A 136 -16.01 7.74 2.97
CA PRO A 136 -14.72 7.24 3.42
C PRO A 136 -14.76 5.81 4.00
N TYR A 137 -15.90 5.38 4.56
CA TYR A 137 -16.05 4.02 5.11
C TYR A 137 -15.98 2.95 4.03
N VAL A 138 -16.63 3.20 2.88
CA VAL A 138 -16.56 2.31 1.71
C VAL A 138 -15.13 2.21 1.21
N GLN A 139 -14.43 3.32 1.18
CA GLN A 139 -13.03 3.37 0.78
C GLN A 139 -12.12 2.60 1.75
N ALA A 140 -12.27 2.81 3.07
CA ALA A 140 -11.51 2.08 4.09
C ALA A 140 -11.73 0.58 3.97
N PHE A 141 -12.97 0.15 3.77
CA PHE A 141 -13.33 -1.25 3.53
C PHE A 141 -12.67 -1.80 2.26
N ALA A 142 -12.77 -1.11 1.14
CA ALA A 142 -12.16 -1.50 -0.13
C ALA A 142 -10.63 -1.58 -0.02
N THR A 143 -10.01 -0.60 0.65
CA THR A 143 -8.55 -0.58 0.88
C THR A 143 -8.12 -1.76 1.76
N GLY A 144 -8.88 -2.09 2.79
CA GLY A 144 -8.62 -3.27 3.63
C GLY A 144 -8.65 -4.58 2.84
N ILE A 145 -9.61 -4.74 1.93
CA ILE A 145 -9.68 -5.90 1.02
C ILE A 145 -8.47 -5.91 0.06
N LEU A 146 -8.08 -4.75 -0.49
CA LEU A 146 -6.91 -4.67 -1.37
C LEU A 146 -5.62 -5.09 -0.63
N ILE A 147 -5.45 -4.65 0.61
CA ILE A 147 -4.32 -5.08 1.45
C ILE A 147 -4.34 -6.60 1.66
N ALA A 148 -5.51 -7.17 1.93
CA ALA A 148 -5.66 -8.62 2.13
C ALA A 148 -5.29 -9.40 0.86
N ILE A 149 -5.75 -8.97 -0.31
CA ILE A 149 -5.40 -9.58 -1.61
C ILE A 149 -3.90 -9.46 -1.85
N PHE A 150 -3.30 -8.30 -1.59
CA PHE A 150 -1.87 -8.08 -1.74
C PHE A 150 -1.03 -8.98 -0.82
N LEU A 151 -1.47 -9.23 0.41
CA LEU A 151 -0.82 -10.17 1.32
C LEU A 151 -0.85 -11.60 0.77
N ILE A 152 -1.97 -12.04 0.19
CA ILE A 152 -2.10 -13.36 -0.43
C ILE A 152 -1.16 -13.47 -1.64
N GLU A 153 -1.13 -12.44 -2.49
CA GLU A 153 -0.26 -12.39 -3.67
C GLU A 153 1.22 -12.44 -3.27
N CYS A 154 1.62 -11.66 -2.28
CA CYS A 154 2.98 -11.70 -1.73
C CYS A 154 3.32 -13.08 -1.16
N GLY A 155 2.39 -13.71 -0.43
CA GLY A 155 2.58 -15.05 0.12
C GLY A 155 2.77 -16.09 -0.99
N PHE A 156 1.96 -16.05 -2.04
CA PHE A 156 2.08 -16.94 -3.19
C PHE A 156 3.41 -16.71 -3.95
N SER A 157 3.80 -15.46 -4.14
CA SER A 157 5.07 -15.08 -4.76
C SER A 157 6.28 -15.62 -3.96
N LEU A 158 6.25 -15.52 -2.62
CA LEU A 158 7.31 -16.07 -1.77
C LEU A 158 7.41 -17.60 -1.86
N ILE A 159 6.28 -18.32 -1.90
CA ILE A 159 6.28 -19.77 -2.06
C ILE A 159 6.88 -20.16 -3.41
N THR A 160 6.46 -19.50 -4.48
CA THR A 160 6.96 -19.75 -5.84
C THR A 160 8.47 -19.49 -5.92
N PHE A 161 8.91 -18.36 -5.38
CA PHE A 161 10.33 -18.01 -5.35
C PHE A 161 11.14 -19.01 -4.53
N GLY A 162 10.65 -19.39 -3.34
CA GLY A 162 11.29 -20.39 -2.48
C GLY A 162 11.40 -21.76 -3.15
N SER A 163 10.39 -22.22 -3.88
CA SER A 163 10.42 -23.50 -4.59
C SER A 163 11.44 -23.52 -5.73
N ILE A 164 11.54 -22.41 -6.51
CA ILE A 164 12.50 -22.28 -7.62
C ILE A 164 13.93 -22.31 -7.08
N PHE A 165 14.24 -21.54 -6.05
CA PHE A 165 15.59 -21.53 -5.46
C PHE A 165 15.96 -22.87 -4.83
N GLY A 166 15.02 -23.56 -4.18
CA GLY A 166 15.23 -24.91 -3.63
C GLY A 166 15.61 -25.94 -4.69
N SER A 167 14.99 -25.88 -5.87
CA SER A 167 15.28 -26.80 -6.98
C SER A 167 16.65 -26.55 -7.60
N ILE A 168 17.10 -25.28 -7.66
CA ILE A 168 18.42 -24.92 -8.19
C ILE A 168 19.54 -25.39 -7.26
N THR A 169 19.38 -25.19 -5.93
CA THR A 169 20.37 -25.60 -4.94
C THR A 169 20.52 -27.13 -4.90
N SER A 170 19.42 -27.87 -4.94
CA SER A 170 19.44 -29.33 -4.96
C SER A 170 20.09 -29.95 -6.22
N ARG A 171 20.13 -29.21 -7.34
CA ARG A 171 20.84 -29.63 -8.57
C ARG A 171 22.34 -29.39 -8.52
N ARG A 172 22.81 -28.48 -7.65
CA ARG A 172 24.22 -28.13 -7.53
C ARG A 172 24.97 -29.07 -6.60
N ASP A 173 24.24 -29.77 -5.72
CA ASP A 173 24.80 -30.72 -4.73
C ASP A 173 24.77 -32.17 -5.24
N LYS A 174 24.38 -32.42 -6.49
CA LYS A 174 24.46 -33.69 -7.22
C LYS A 174 25.50 -33.64 -8.32
#